data_a2e6ef446bd3f044e1cfb6e66298a1ef
#
_entry.id   a2e6ef446bd3f044e1cfb6e66298a1ef
#
_cell.length_a   1.000
_cell.length_b   1.000
_cell.length_c   1.000
_cell.angle_alpha   90.00
_cell.angle_beta   90.00
_cell.angle_gamma   90.00
#
_symmetry.space_group_name_H-M   'P 1'
#
loop_
_entity.id
_entity.type
_entity.pdbx_description
1 polymer ?
#
loop_
_entity_poly.entity_id
_entity_poly.type
_entity_poly.pdbx_seq_one_letter_code
_entity_poly.pdbx_strand_id
1 'polypeptide(L)'
;MKKIFTILAAVVCTAQVMAVTAKDVCGQYDGELWLDWDSYGSKSVYLLPGATNNTLTFVLPDFMFGAGKLGNIVLPNITMDADGKLTLEETTLYLDSIQLRATIKMLNNYEDEGEIYNSAITANSAQVTLEIAEPKTLPMPIIVVFEGNAVRNNNYTLPNGGFEGAWTIEPQGWHSFGTATGSFAGFVKGNTHQFVASSEVRPGSEGTQSALVSSNIVFGVKANGNITNGQMNAGSMSADDAANNYNFSDPDSAFNTPFNGRPDSIVFWAKYVPGDKVPATEGNKARMHTVITTNARYQDPEAVDYSAVKIADAELNYTATANMGWQRLSVPFNYSALNAQPAYILATFTTNEVPGGGNSSKNNLDSVYLDDVELVYNKTLNSFKVGAEELQFHQHVATAEGTYCDSCAKYNAFAAGRSAQTFIGFDATHKCIHVYVIADDYAQSGAYQLYRVEFSDSQTGELDPIEQGIENLPVNTVSGKKVLLNGQLFIRLGDAWFNAAGIRVK
;
A
#
# COMPACT_ATOMS: atom_id res chain seq x y z
N MET A 1 30.36 20.09 21.56
CA MET A 1 30.65 20.35 20.14
C MET A 1 29.43 21.05 19.55
N LYS A 2 29.56 22.33 19.22
CA LYS A 2 28.43 23.10 18.66
C LYS A 2 28.10 22.56 17.26
N LYS A 3 26.93 21.98 17.08
CA LYS A 3 26.40 21.67 15.73
C LYS A 3 25.74 22.95 15.20
N ILE A 4 26.29 23.45 14.10
CA ILE A 4 25.72 24.58 13.35
C ILE A 4 24.58 23.99 12.53
N PHE A 5 23.34 24.31 12.89
CA PHE A 5 22.17 24.04 12.07
C PHE A 5 22.07 25.13 10.99
N THR A 6 22.19 24.74 9.75
CA THR A 6 22.01 25.64 8.60
C THR A 6 20.53 25.72 8.30
N ILE A 7 19.90 26.83 8.67
CA ILE A 7 18.54 27.16 8.23
C ILE A 7 18.59 27.40 6.72
N LEU A 8 17.96 26.53 5.94
CA LEU A 8 17.76 26.74 4.52
C LEU A 8 16.60 27.72 4.33
N ALA A 9 16.95 29.00 4.15
CA ALA A 9 15.97 30.03 3.79
C ALA A 9 15.39 29.68 2.40
N ALA A 10 14.13 29.27 2.35
CA ALA A 10 13.41 29.03 1.12
C ALA A 10 13.15 30.36 0.40
N VAL A 11 13.59 30.45 -0.83
CA VAL A 11 13.26 31.55 -1.77
C VAL A 11 11.75 31.49 -2.04
N VAL A 12 11.03 32.50 -1.60
CA VAL A 12 9.60 32.68 -1.87
C VAL A 12 9.41 33.01 -3.34
N CYS A 13 9.08 32.04 -4.17
CA CYS A 13 8.39 32.29 -5.42
C CYS A 13 6.91 32.52 -5.08
N THR A 14 6.35 33.66 -5.49
CA THR A 14 4.92 33.97 -5.38
C THR A 14 4.11 33.13 -6.36
N ALA A 15 3.96 31.84 -6.06
CA ALA A 15 2.83 31.05 -6.50
C ALA A 15 1.68 31.33 -5.52
N GLN A 16 0.46 31.41 -5.98
CA GLN A 16 -0.72 31.47 -5.11
C GLN A 16 -0.62 30.26 -4.15
N VAL A 17 -0.32 30.55 -2.90
CA VAL A 17 -0.26 29.53 -1.86
C VAL A 17 -1.71 29.08 -1.66
N MET A 18 -2.08 27.96 -2.24
CA MET A 18 -3.29 27.26 -1.80
C MET A 18 -3.05 26.89 -0.33
N ALA A 19 -3.99 27.22 0.53
CA ALA A 19 -3.90 26.86 1.94
C ALA A 19 -3.66 25.36 2.05
N VAL A 20 -2.57 24.98 2.72
CA VAL A 20 -2.25 23.54 2.95
C VAL A 20 -3.30 22.99 3.89
N THR A 21 -3.99 21.95 3.50
CA THR A 21 -4.97 21.27 4.36
C THR A 21 -4.30 20.17 5.19
N ALA A 22 -4.94 19.74 6.28
CA ALA A 22 -4.44 18.64 7.09
C ALA A 22 -4.23 17.37 6.25
N LYS A 23 -5.07 17.15 5.25
CA LYS A 23 -4.99 16.00 4.32
C LYS A 23 -3.73 16.02 3.45
N ASP A 24 -3.27 17.22 3.04
CA ASP A 24 -2.09 17.39 2.16
C ASP A 24 -0.77 17.03 2.85
N VAL A 25 -0.76 17.07 4.18
CA VAL A 25 0.42 16.80 5.01
C VAL A 25 0.38 15.43 5.68
N CYS A 26 -0.71 14.67 5.54
CA CYS A 26 -0.77 13.32 6.08
C CYS A 26 0.19 12.38 5.34
N GLY A 27 0.80 11.45 6.07
CA GLY A 27 1.80 10.53 5.54
C GLY A 27 2.79 10.08 6.60
N GLN A 28 3.81 9.37 6.15
CA GLN A 28 4.95 8.99 6.97
C GLN A 28 6.06 10.03 6.85
N TYR A 29 6.70 10.31 7.98
CA TYR A 29 7.86 11.17 8.09
C TYR A 29 8.97 10.40 8.79
N ASP A 30 10.15 10.35 8.20
CA ASP A 30 11.33 9.73 8.78
C ASP A 30 12.32 10.81 9.22
N GLY A 31 12.81 10.70 10.43
CA GLY A 31 13.67 11.72 11.01
C GLY A 31 14.35 11.31 12.30
N GLU A 32 14.90 12.27 12.98
CA GLU A 32 15.59 12.10 14.25
C GLU A 32 14.65 12.44 15.41
N LEU A 33 14.73 11.67 16.47
CA LEU A 33 14.03 11.91 17.73
C LEU A 33 15.02 12.28 18.82
N TRP A 34 14.73 13.36 19.55
CA TRP A 34 15.49 13.78 20.74
C TRP A 34 14.59 13.81 21.97
N LEU A 35 15.15 13.39 23.09
CA LEU A 35 14.54 13.50 24.43
C LEU A 35 15.51 14.27 25.31
N ASP A 36 15.06 15.40 25.85
CA ASP A 36 15.89 16.32 26.65
C ASP A 36 17.29 16.53 26.00
N TRP A 37 17.29 16.68 24.66
CA TRP A 37 18.45 16.91 23.79
C TRP A 37 19.40 15.71 23.62
N ASP A 38 19.10 14.57 24.20
CA ASP A 38 19.78 13.32 23.89
C ASP A 38 19.16 12.68 22.63
N SER A 39 19.99 12.29 21.66
CA SER A 39 19.52 11.63 20.43
C SER A 39 19.02 10.22 20.75
N TYR A 40 17.79 9.93 20.35
CA TYR A 40 17.18 8.61 20.39
C TYR A 40 17.20 7.91 19.02
N GLY A 41 17.94 8.50 18.07
CA GLY A 41 18.15 7.97 16.72
C GLY A 41 16.97 8.17 15.80
N SER A 42 17.10 7.57 14.62
CA SER A 42 16.08 7.73 13.56
C SER A 42 14.79 7.02 13.93
N LYS A 43 13.68 7.70 13.69
CA LYS A 43 12.30 7.23 13.94
C LYS A 43 11.40 7.57 12.76
N SER A 44 10.40 6.73 12.56
CA SER A 44 9.26 7.05 11.70
C SER A 44 8.10 7.54 12.55
N VAL A 45 7.46 8.64 12.14
CA VAL A 45 6.18 9.08 12.68
C VAL A 45 5.13 9.07 11.59
N TYR A 46 3.86 8.92 11.98
CA TYR A 46 2.75 8.97 11.04
C TYR A 46 1.85 10.17 11.39
N LEU A 47 1.46 10.88 10.35
CA LEU A 47 0.42 11.89 10.44
C LEU A 47 -0.80 11.36 9.70
N LEU A 48 -1.87 11.14 10.47
CA LEU A 48 -3.12 10.58 9.99
C LEU A 48 -4.17 11.69 9.97
N PRO A 49 -5.15 11.66 9.06
CA PRO A 49 -6.27 12.57 9.11
C PRO A 49 -6.97 12.49 10.46
N GLY A 50 -7.36 13.63 10.99
CA GLY A 50 -8.10 13.73 12.24
C GLY A 50 -9.59 13.49 12.05
N ALA A 51 -10.35 13.79 13.10
CA ALA A 51 -11.80 13.62 13.13
C ALA A 51 -12.55 14.66 12.29
N THR A 52 -11.90 15.78 11.94
CA THR A 52 -12.45 16.84 11.10
C THR A 52 -11.43 17.27 10.04
N ASN A 53 -11.88 17.99 9.01
CA ASN A 53 -11.02 18.43 7.89
C ASN A 53 -9.83 19.32 8.30
N ASN A 54 -9.89 19.96 9.46
CA ASN A 54 -8.85 20.86 9.97
C ASN A 54 -7.96 20.21 11.04
N THR A 55 -8.17 18.93 11.32
CA THR A 55 -7.43 18.22 12.35
C THR A 55 -6.61 17.07 11.77
N LEU A 56 -5.57 16.72 12.50
CA LEU A 56 -4.75 15.54 12.23
C LEU A 56 -4.46 14.79 13.54
N THR A 57 -4.01 13.56 13.38
CA THR A 57 -3.54 12.71 14.47
C THR A 57 -2.06 12.44 14.28
N PHE A 58 -1.25 12.77 15.27
CA PHE A 58 0.17 12.43 15.31
C PHE A 58 0.36 11.08 15.97
N VAL A 59 1.18 10.22 15.36
CA VAL A 59 1.52 8.90 15.89
C VAL A 59 3.04 8.75 15.93
N LEU A 60 3.57 8.52 17.12
CA LEU A 60 4.95 8.07 17.34
C LEU A 60 4.89 6.63 17.86
N PRO A 61 5.19 5.63 17.00
CA PRO A 61 5.11 4.23 17.39
C PRO A 61 6.29 3.82 18.29
N ASP A 62 6.06 2.78 19.08
CA ASP A 62 7.08 2.12 19.91
C ASP A 62 7.98 3.11 20.67
N PHE A 63 7.33 4.09 21.30
CA PHE A 63 8.05 5.08 22.11
C PHE A 63 8.69 4.41 23.33
N MET A 64 9.95 4.73 23.55
CA MET A 64 10.74 4.19 24.65
C MET A 64 11.26 5.36 25.50
N PHE A 65 11.38 5.13 26.80
CA PHE A 65 12.06 6.03 27.71
C PHE A 65 13.08 5.23 28.51
N GLY A 66 14.36 5.52 28.33
CA GLY A 66 15.44 4.68 28.82
C GLY A 66 15.33 3.25 28.26
N ALA A 67 15.31 2.25 29.13
CA ALA A 67 15.12 0.85 28.76
C ALA A 67 13.62 0.43 28.74
N GLY A 68 12.70 1.33 29.10
CA GLY A 68 11.26 1.05 29.21
C GLY A 68 10.52 1.29 27.91
N LYS A 69 9.80 0.28 27.40
CA LYS A 69 8.86 0.44 26.29
C LYS A 69 7.57 1.07 26.83
N LEU A 70 7.23 2.27 26.38
CA LEU A 70 6.03 3.00 26.79
C LEU A 70 4.84 2.76 25.84
N GLY A 71 5.09 2.26 24.63
CA GLY A 71 4.04 1.99 23.64
C GLY A 71 3.91 3.11 22.60
N ASN A 72 2.75 3.22 21.97
CA ASN A 72 2.51 4.23 20.95
C ASN A 72 2.02 5.54 21.60
N ILE A 73 2.59 6.67 21.19
CA ILE A 73 2.02 7.98 21.45
C ILE A 73 1.08 8.30 20.30
N VAL A 74 -0.21 8.41 20.57
CA VAL A 74 -1.24 8.75 19.59
C VAL A 74 -1.97 10.00 20.08
N LEU A 75 -1.81 11.11 19.37
CA LEU A 75 -2.38 12.41 19.72
C LEU A 75 -3.42 12.83 18.68
N PRO A 76 -4.71 12.56 18.91
CA PRO A 76 -5.77 12.98 18.01
C PRO A 76 -6.10 14.48 18.18
N ASN A 77 -6.86 15.01 17.23
CA ASN A 77 -7.41 16.36 17.24
C ASN A 77 -6.37 17.51 17.31
N ILE A 78 -5.17 17.27 16.76
CA ILE A 78 -4.20 18.34 16.56
C ILE A 78 -4.75 19.26 15.46
N THR A 79 -4.94 20.54 15.76
CA THR A 79 -5.35 21.53 14.77
C THR A 79 -4.15 22.06 14.00
N MET A 80 -4.33 22.26 12.71
CA MET A 80 -3.32 22.83 11.82
C MET A 80 -3.86 24.13 11.21
N ASP A 81 -3.09 25.21 11.29
CA ASP A 81 -3.42 26.47 10.61
C ASP A 81 -2.94 26.46 9.14
N ALA A 82 -3.24 27.56 8.42
CA ALA A 82 -2.90 27.70 7.00
C ALA A 82 -1.38 27.76 6.74
N ASP A 83 -0.59 28.07 7.74
CA ASP A 83 0.89 28.16 7.66
C ASP A 83 1.54 26.81 8.09
N GLY A 84 0.73 25.80 8.41
CA GLY A 84 1.18 24.49 8.84
C GLY A 84 1.57 24.40 10.33
N LYS A 85 1.29 25.43 11.12
CA LYS A 85 1.55 25.41 12.56
C LYS A 85 0.55 24.48 13.24
N LEU A 86 1.09 23.62 14.09
CA LEU A 86 0.32 22.64 14.85
C LEU A 86 0.02 23.15 16.25
N THR A 87 -1.20 22.92 16.70
CA THR A 87 -1.63 23.21 18.09
C THR A 87 -2.45 22.06 18.64
N LEU A 88 -2.16 21.71 19.89
CA LEU A 88 -2.91 20.76 20.67
C LEU A 88 -3.11 21.36 22.06
N GLU A 89 -4.34 21.40 22.53
CA GLU A 89 -4.61 21.72 23.93
C GLU A 89 -3.99 20.64 24.82
N GLU A 90 -3.58 21.05 26.02
CA GLU A 90 -3.04 20.13 27.02
C GLU A 90 -3.99 18.94 27.20
N THR A 91 -3.49 17.75 26.96
CA THR A 91 -4.28 16.52 27.00
C THR A 91 -3.62 15.47 27.88
N THR A 92 -4.41 14.53 28.37
CA THR A 92 -3.89 13.36 29.09
C THR A 92 -3.75 12.20 28.13
N LEU A 93 -2.55 11.65 28.05
CA LEU A 93 -2.27 10.40 27.36
C LEU A 93 -2.21 9.26 28.37
N TYR A 94 -2.91 8.18 28.09
CA TYR A 94 -2.79 6.93 28.83
C TYR A 94 -1.85 5.98 28.10
N LEU A 95 -0.75 5.63 28.73
CA LEU A 95 0.25 4.69 28.23
C LEU A 95 -0.06 3.31 28.78
N ASP A 96 -0.83 2.51 28.02
CA ASP A 96 -1.37 1.21 28.44
C ASP A 96 -0.29 0.19 28.82
N SER A 97 0.85 0.21 28.13
CA SER A 97 1.98 -0.71 28.41
C SER A 97 2.53 -0.61 29.84
N ILE A 98 2.43 0.55 30.47
CA ILE A 98 2.89 0.83 31.84
C ILE A 98 1.77 1.31 32.75
N GLN A 99 0.53 1.39 32.25
CA GLN A 99 -0.65 1.90 32.97
C GLN A 99 -0.42 3.27 33.62
N LEU A 100 0.24 4.15 32.89
CA LEU A 100 0.63 5.47 33.34
C LEU A 100 -0.17 6.54 32.61
N ARG A 101 -0.58 7.59 33.32
CA ARG A 101 -1.16 8.81 32.74
C ARG A 101 -0.10 9.91 32.72
N ALA A 102 0.15 10.43 31.54
CA ALA A 102 1.02 11.58 31.33
C ALA A 102 0.22 12.75 30.76
N THR A 103 0.55 13.95 31.17
CA THR A 103 0.04 15.16 30.52
C THR A 103 0.96 15.49 29.37
N ILE A 104 0.37 15.80 28.21
CA ILE A 104 1.11 16.19 27.00
C ILE A 104 0.68 17.57 26.57
N LYS A 105 1.67 18.40 26.27
CA LYS A 105 1.50 19.70 25.61
C LYS A 105 2.28 19.75 24.32
N MET A 106 1.70 20.29 23.28
CA MET A 106 2.42 20.63 22.06
C MET A 106 2.99 22.04 22.20
N LEU A 107 4.31 22.16 22.03
CA LEU A 107 5.02 23.42 22.26
C LEU A 107 5.23 24.18 20.95
N ASN A 108 5.10 25.50 21.06
CA ASN A 108 5.44 26.46 20.04
C ASN A 108 6.17 27.63 20.67
N ASN A 109 7.18 28.17 19.97
CA ASN A 109 8.08 29.20 20.48
C ASN A 109 8.77 28.77 21.79
N TYR A 110 9.08 27.48 21.91
CA TYR A 110 9.85 26.99 23.03
C TYR A 110 11.33 27.36 22.80
N GLU A 111 11.90 28.10 23.73
CA GLU A 111 13.28 28.59 23.63
C GLU A 111 14.17 27.77 24.58
N ASP A 112 15.23 27.22 24.02
CA ASP A 112 16.29 26.57 24.76
C ASP A 112 17.67 26.88 24.14
N GLU A 113 18.64 27.27 24.99
CA GLU A 113 20.00 27.66 24.58
C GLU A 113 20.07 28.69 23.41
N GLY A 114 19.00 29.49 23.24
CA GLY A 114 18.89 30.52 22.17
C GLY A 114 18.37 29.99 20.85
N GLU A 115 17.92 28.75 20.80
CA GLU A 115 17.17 28.17 19.68
C GLU A 115 15.67 28.15 19.98
N ILE A 116 14.84 28.32 18.94
CA ILE A 116 13.37 28.32 19.06
C ILE A 116 12.82 27.08 18.39
N TYR A 117 12.09 26.27 19.14
CA TYR A 117 11.44 25.06 18.69
C TYR A 117 9.95 25.28 18.50
N ASN A 118 9.42 24.78 17.40
CA ASN A 118 8.01 24.88 17.06
C ASN A 118 7.45 23.52 16.70
N SER A 119 6.12 23.41 16.76
CA SER A 119 5.41 22.30 16.13
C SER A 119 4.79 22.80 14.83
N ALA A 120 5.38 22.42 13.70
CA ALA A 120 4.98 22.85 12.39
C ALA A 120 5.21 21.75 11.34
N ILE A 121 4.39 21.78 10.30
CA ILE A 121 4.45 20.79 9.25
C ILE A 121 4.30 21.43 7.87
N THR A 122 4.97 20.83 6.90
CA THR A 122 4.80 21.11 5.49
C THR A 122 4.56 19.80 4.73
N ALA A 123 4.27 19.91 3.43
CA ALA A 123 4.20 18.72 2.58
C ALA A 123 5.51 17.89 2.56
N ASN A 124 6.65 18.47 2.93
CA ASN A 124 7.96 17.82 2.81
C ASN A 124 8.67 17.58 4.15
N SER A 125 8.29 18.28 5.23
CA SER A 125 8.98 18.20 6.52
C SER A 125 8.02 18.33 7.69
N ALA A 126 8.38 17.74 8.81
CA ALA A 126 7.67 17.89 10.08
C ALA A 126 8.67 18.20 11.21
N GLN A 127 8.32 19.15 12.04
CA GLN A 127 8.92 19.39 13.35
C GLN A 127 7.80 19.31 14.39
N VAL A 128 7.94 18.47 15.41
CA VAL A 128 6.96 18.30 16.47
C VAL A 128 7.69 18.37 17.81
N THR A 129 7.30 19.33 18.64
CA THR A 129 7.88 19.53 19.97
C THR A 129 6.81 19.32 21.02
N LEU A 130 7.05 18.36 21.92
CA LEU A 130 6.11 17.98 22.96
C LEU A 130 6.77 18.12 24.35
N GLU A 131 5.99 18.56 25.32
CA GLU A 131 6.30 18.42 26.74
C GLU A 131 5.47 17.27 27.30
N ILE A 132 6.13 16.29 27.91
CA ILE A 132 5.49 15.14 28.57
C ILE A 132 5.76 15.24 30.08
N ALA A 133 4.71 15.38 30.87
CA ALA A 133 4.79 15.47 32.30
C ALA A 133 4.03 14.34 33.00
N GLU A 134 4.69 13.66 33.93
CA GLU A 134 4.07 12.69 34.85
C GLU A 134 4.58 12.94 36.24
N PRO A 135 3.83 13.73 37.08
CA PRO A 135 4.32 14.24 38.37
C PRO A 135 4.64 13.18 39.42
N LYS A 136 4.19 11.93 39.23
CA LYS A 136 4.42 10.87 40.23
C LYS A 136 5.74 10.15 40.02
N THR A 137 6.22 10.05 38.76
CA THR A 137 7.40 9.27 38.40
C THR A 137 8.50 10.11 37.77
N LEU A 138 8.16 11.24 37.15
CA LEU A 138 9.10 12.16 36.51
C LEU A 138 9.29 13.40 37.38
N PRO A 139 10.50 13.67 37.90
CA PRO A 139 10.76 14.86 38.70
C PRO A 139 10.64 16.17 37.93
N MET A 140 10.83 16.11 36.61
CA MET A 140 10.66 17.22 35.65
C MET A 140 9.97 16.71 34.37
N PRO A 141 9.26 17.59 33.64
CA PRO A 141 8.77 17.24 32.31
C PRO A 141 9.91 16.84 31.36
N ILE A 142 9.63 15.97 30.42
CA ILE A 142 10.53 15.56 29.34
C ILE A 142 10.16 16.35 28.08
N ILE A 143 11.15 16.93 27.42
CA ILE A 143 10.98 17.56 26.11
C ILE A 143 11.30 16.53 25.05
N VAL A 144 10.34 16.28 24.17
CA VAL A 144 10.46 15.39 23.02
C VAL A 144 10.43 16.22 21.74
N VAL A 145 11.46 16.15 20.94
CA VAL A 145 11.55 16.83 19.64
C VAL A 145 11.72 15.80 18.55
N PHE A 146 10.84 15.83 17.58
CA PHE A 146 10.97 15.08 16.33
C PHE A 146 11.20 16.06 15.18
N GLU A 147 12.20 15.78 14.35
CA GLU A 147 12.45 16.51 13.10
C GLU A 147 12.67 15.50 11.97
N GLY A 148 11.85 15.59 10.92
CA GLY A 148 11.92 14.62 9.84
C GLY A 148 11.39 15.15 8.51
N ASN A 149 11.59 14.32 7.48
CA ASN A 149 11.14 14.60 6.13
C ASN A 149 10.09 13.58 5.70
N ALA A 150 9.16 14.03 4.87
CA ALA A 150 8.13 13.17 4.32
C ALA A 150 8.76 12.07 3.45
N VAL A 151 8.33 10.84 3.69
CA VAL A 151 8.72 9.70 2.87
C VAL A 151 7.94 9.75 1.56
N ARG A 152 8.66 9.85 0.44
CA ARG A 152 8.08 9.97 -0.91
C ARG A 152 8.70 8.96 -1.86
N ASN A 153 8.81 7.70 -1.45
CA ASN A 153 9.33 6.64 -2.29
C ASN A 153 8.18 5.81 -2.90
N ASN A 154 8.44 5.19 -4.04
CA ASN A 154 7.47 4.39 -4.78
C ASN A 154 7.72 2.88 -4.65
N ASN A 155 8.38 2.44 -3.58
CA ASN A 155 8.85 1.06 -3.43
C ASN A 155 7.80 0.14 -2.79
N TYR A 156 6.51 0.46 -2.93
CA TYR A 156 5.40 -0.33 -2.38
C TYR A 156 4.40 -0.80 -3.44
N THR A 157 4.61 -0.42 -4.72
CA THR A 157 3.74 -0.81 -5.84
C THR A 157 4.56 -1.35 -7.01
N LEU A 158 3.90 -2.05 -7.93
CA LEU A 158 4.49 -2.36 -9.23
C LEU A 158 4.44 -1.14 -10.14
N PRO A 159 5.46 -0.93 -10.99
CA PRO A 159 5.45 0.17 -11.93
C PRO A 159 4.36 -0.05 -12.99
N ASN A 160 3.61 1.00 -13.32
CA ASN A 160 2.67 1.04 -14.46
C ASN A 160 1.83 -0.24 -14.62
N GLY A 161 1.12 -0.66 -13.56
CA GLY A 161 0.30 -1.88 -13.59
C GLY A 161 -0.90 -1.82 -14.54
N GLY A 162 -1.36 -0.62 -14.91
CA GLY A 162 -2.38 -0.41 -15.94
C GLY A 162 -1.85 -0.36 -17.38
N PHE A 163 -0.52 -0.48 -17.57
CA PHE A 163 0.15 -0.48 -18.88
C PHE A 163 -0.12 0.76 -19.73
N GLU A 164 -0.48 1.87 -19.10
CA GLU A 164 -0.84 3.11 -19.78
C GLU A 164 0.38 3.88 -20.32
N GLY A 165 0.10 4.85 -21.18
CA GLY A 165 1.09 5.76 -21.75
C GLY A 165 1.68 5.26 -23.07
N ALA A 166 2.61 6.02 -23.62
CA ALA A 166 3.24 5.69 -24.91
C ALA A 166 4.33 4.64 -24.72
N TRP A 167 4.23 3.55 -25.47
CA TRP A 167 5.26 2.53 -25.52
C TRP A 167 6.27 2.84 -26.62
N THR A 168 7.55 2.72 -26.33
CA THR A 168 8.60 2.76 -27.38
C THR A 168 8.77 1.40 -28.02
N ILE A 169 9.19 0.41 -27.22
CA ILE A 169 9.19 -1.02 -27.55
C ILE A 169 8.30 -1.74 -26.51
N GLU A 170 8.39 -1.30 -25.27
CA GLU A 170 7.74 -1.86 -24.09
C GLU A 170 7.18 -0.72 -23.24
N PRO A 171 6.17 -0.95 -22.40
CA PRO A 171 5.70 0.05 -21.46
C PRO A 171 6.73 0.28 -20.36
N GLN A 172 6.67 1.41 -19.72
CA GLN A 172 7.56 1.74 -18.62
C GLN A 172 7.46 0.69 -17.49
N GLY A 173 8.61 0.14 -17.10
CA GLY A 173 8.72 -0.78 -15.98
C GLY A 173 8.34 -2.25 -16.28
N TRP A 174 8.00 -2.58 -17.53
CA TRP A 174 7.74 -3.94 -17.98
C TRP A 174 8.56 -4.28 -19.21
N HIS A 175 9.05 -5.50 -19.24
CA HIS A 175 10.03 -6.00 -20.19
C HIS A 175 9.58 -7.31 -20.81
N SER A 176 10.03 -7.54 -22.03
CA SER A 176 9.72 -8.71 -22.85
C SER A 176 10.97 -9.27 -23.52
N PHE A 177 10.80 -10.10 -24.52
CA PHE A 177 11.90 -10.51 -25.40
C PHE A 177 12.57 -9.35 -26.13
N GLY A 178 11.93 -8.18 -26.21
CA GLY A 178 12.50 -6.96 -26.83
C GLY A 178 13.79 -6.50 -26.17
N THR A 179 13.89 -6.66 -24.86
CA THR A 179 15.05 -6.27 -24.02
C THR A 179 15.81 -7.46 -23.46
N ALA A 180 15.53 -8.68 -23.95
CA ALA A 180 16.14 -9.91 -23.47
C ALA A 180 17.67 -9.93 -23.61
N THR A 181 18.33 -10.68 -22.74
CA THR A 181 19.77 -11.03 -22.79
C THR A 181 19.93 -12.54 -23.11
N GLY A 182 21.15 -13.02 -23.22
CA GLY A 182 21.46 -14.44 -23.52
C GLY A 182 21.83 -14.72 -24.98
N SER A 183 22.28 -15.94 -25.25
CA SER A 183 22.86 -16.35 -26.56
C SER A 183 21.87 -16.26 -27.71
N PHE A 184 20.58 -16.40 -27.44
CA PHE A 184 19.51 -16.34 -28.46
C PHE A 184 18.75 -15.01 -28.44
N ALA A 185 19.13 -14.05 -27.61
CA ALA A 185 18.46 -12.75 -27.52
C ALA A 185 18.36 -12.04 -28.87
N GLY A 186 19.40 -12.12 -29.71
CA GLY A 186 19.41 -11.52 -31.05
C GLY A 186 18.33 -12.05 -31.97
N PHE A 187 17.90 -13.28 -31.80
CA PHE A 187 16.86 -13.90 -32.61
C PHE A 187 15.45 -13.58 -32.15
N VAL A 188 15.28 -13.36 -30.81
CA VAL A 188 13.96 -13.10 -30.22
C VAL A 188 13.62 -11.60 -30.19
N LYS A 189 14.61 -10.72 -30.13
CA LYS A 189 14.40 -9.24 -30.11
C LYS A 189 13.68 -8.70 -31.35
N GLY A 190 13.78 -9.35 -32.49
CA GLY A 190 13.06 -8.98 -33.72
C GLY A 190 11.56 -9.34 -33.69
N ASN A 191 11.11 -10.05 -32.65
CA ASN A 191 9.75 -10.57 -32.53
C ASN A 191 8.87 -9.66 -31.69
N THR A 192 8.73 -8.40 -32.12
CA THR A 192 8.00 -7.34 -31.42
C THR A 192 6.48 -7.59 -31.26
N HIS A 193 5.95 -8.61 -31.94
CA HIS A 193 4.51 -8.93 -31.89
C HIS A 193 4.09 -9.74 -30.65
N GLN A 194 5.03 -10.22 -29.84
CA GLN A 194 4.70 -10.99 -28.64
C GLN A 194 4.22 -10.13 -27.47
N PHE A 195 4.50 -8.84 -27.50
CA PHE A 195 4.10 -7.91 -26.45
C PHE A 195 3.77 -6.56 -27.08
N VAL A 196 2.50 -6.22 -27.13
CA VAL A 196 2.00 -4.99 -27.76
C VAL A 196 0.90 -4.35 -26.93
N ALA A 197 0.73 -3.04 -27.08
CA ALA A 197 -0.42 -2.33 -26.52
C ALA A 197 -1.70 -2.72 -27.25
N SER A 198 -2.76 -2.95 -26.49
CA SER A 198 -4.10 -3.23 -26.99
C SER A 198 -5.07 -2.16 -26.54
N SER A 199 -5.97 -1.75 -27.41
CA SER A 199 -7.11 -0.88 -27.05
C SER A 199 -8.27 -1.63 -26.38
N GLU A 200 -8.15 -2.96 -26.25
CA GLU A 200 -9.14 -3.76 -25.52
C GLU A 200 -8.80 -3.74 -24.03
N VAL A 201 -9.54 -2.97 -23.24
CA VAL A 201 -9.36 -2.85 -21.79
C VAL A 201 -10.39 -3.68 -21.01
N ARG A 202 -10.13 -3.93 -19.75
CA ARG A 202 -11.08 -4.60 -18.87
C ARG A 202 -12.38 -3.81 -18.68
N PRO A 203 -13.50 -4.44 -18.35
CA PRO A 203 -14.75 -3.73 -18.03
C PRO A 203 -14.56 -2.79 -16.83
N GLY A 204 -14.93 -1.52 -17.02
CA GLY A 204 -14.82 -0.49 -16.00
C GLY A 204 -13.39 0.00 -15.76
N SER A 205 -12.44 -0.27 -16.67
CA SER A 205 -11.13 0.41 -16.66
C SER A 205 -11.31 1.90 -16.91
N GLU A 206 -10.53 2.72 -16.22
CA GLU A 206 -10.38 4.14 -16.53
C GLU A 206 -9.27 4.37 -17.56
N GLY A 207 -8.45 3.36 -17.78
CA GLY A 207 -7.40 3.32 -18.78
C GLY A 207 -7.93 3.23 -20.21
N THR A 208 -7.04 3.42 -21.16
CA THR A 208 -7.32 3.40 -22.60
C THR A 208 -6.66 2.23 -23.32
N GLN A 209 -5.79 1.51 -22.61
CA GLN A 209 -5.04 0.40 -23.17
C GLN A 209 -4.74 -0.68 -22.13
N SER A 210 -4.43 -1.87 -22.61
CA SER A 210 -3.95 -3.01 -21.83
C SER A 210 -2.72 -3.63 -22.51
N ALA A 211 -2.04 -4.55 -21.83
CA ALA A 211 -0.96 -5.32 -22.41
C ALA A 211 -1.50 -6.57 -23.10
N LEU A 212 -1.15 -6.78 -24.37
CA LEU A 212 -1.37 -8.03 -25.09
C LEU A 212 -0.07 -8.79 -25.20
N VAL A 213 -0.03 -9.96 -24.59
CA VAL A 213 1.12 -10.89 -24.59
C VAL A 213 0.75 -12.13 -25.40
N SER A 214 1.57 -12.52 -26.37
CA SER A 214 1.29 -13.68 -27.24
C SER A 214 2.47 -14.63 -27.31
N SER A 215 2.20 -15.93 -27.34
CA SER A 215 3.20 -16.94 -27.69
C SER A 215 3.67 -16.75 -29.13
N ASN A 216 4.80 -17.35 -29.50
CA ASN A 216 5.32 -17.34 -30.86
C ASN A 216 6.05 -18.63 -31.21
N ILE A 217 6.23 -18.88 -32.49
CA ILE A 217 7.03 -19.98 -32.99
C ILE A 217 8.33 -19.44 -33.56
N VAL A 218 9.44 -19.76 -32.94
CA VAL A 218 10.80 -19.33 -33.34
C VAL A 218 11.60 -20.60 -33.74
N PHE A 219 12.02 -20.68 -34.97
CA PHE A 219 12.71 -21.87 -35.51
C PHE A 219 11.98 -23.21 -35.28
N GLY A 220 10.66 -23.20 -35.27
CA GLY A 220 9.85 -24.37 -34.97
C GLY A 220 9.70 -24.72 -33.48
N VAL A 221 10.34 -23.99 -32.61
CA VAL A 221 10.18 -24.08 -31.18
C VAL A 221 9.14 -23.04 -30.71
N LYS A 222 8.22 -23.47 -29.85
CA LYS A 222 7.24 -22.59 -29.27
C LYS A 222 7.89 -21.81 -28.13
N ALA A 223 7.88 -20.50 -28.24
CA ALA A 223 8.23 -19.58 -27.17
C ALA A 223 6.96 -19.05 -26.52
N ASN A 224 6.85 -19.15 -25.22
CA ASN A 224 5.77 -18.52 -24.47
C ASN A 224 5.78 -17.01 -24.71
N GLY A 225 4.58 -16.41 -24.79
CA GLY A 225 4.46 -15.00 -24.51
C GLY A 225 4.86 -14.76 -23.05
N ASN A 226 5.67 -13.76 -22.80
CA ASN A 226 6.25 -13.52 -21.49
C ASN A 226 6.51 -12.04 -21.28
N ILE A 227 6.06 -11.51 -20.13
CA ILE A 227 6.43 -10.19 -19.64
C ILE A 227 6.84 -10.26 -18.16
N THR A 228 7.73 -9.37 -17.77
CA THR A 228 8.23 -9.26 -16.41
C THR A 228 8.63 -7.80 -16.11
N ASN A 229 8.60 -7.41 -14.85
CA ASN A 229 9.22 -6.17 -14.40
C ASN A 229 10.74 -6.30 -14.08
N GLY A 230 11.29 -7.51 -14.32
CA GLY A 230 12.72 -7.79 -14.34
C GLY A 230 13.25 -7.85 -15.77
N GLN A 231 14.26 -8.67 -16.00
CA GLN A 231 14.84 -8.92 -17.34
C GLN A 231 14.73 -10.39 -17.73
N MET A 232 14.55 -10.65 -19.01
CA MET A 232 14.59 -12.00 -19.55
C MET A 232 16.01 -12.42 -19.98
N ASN A 233 16.35 -13.69 -19.74
CA ASN A 233 17.44 -14.39 -20.40
C ASN A 233 16.90 -15.40 -21.38
N ALA A 234 17.31 -15.30 -22.65
CA ALA A 234 16.99 -16.24 -23.72
C ALA A 234 18.30 -16.90 -24.19
N GLY A 235 18.71 -17.95 -23.50
CA GLY A 235 20.02 -18.59 -23.67
C GLY A 235 19.98 -19.96 -24.34
N SER A 236 18.80 -20.59 -24.49
CA SER A 236 18.64 -21.94 -25.03
C SER A 236 17.46 -22.04 -25.97
N MET A 237 17.56 -22.91 -26.98
CA MET A 237 16.44 -23.31 -27.87
C MET A 237 15.49 -24.31 -27.18
N SER A 238 15.91 -24.97 -26.10
CA SER A 238 15.03 -25.81 -25.28
C SER A 238 14.18 -24.91 -24.43
N ALA A 239 12.89 -24.85 -24.68
CA ALA A 239 11.99 -23.88 -23.99
C ALA A 239 11.95 -24.07 -22.46
N ASP A 240 12.14 -25.31 -21.99
CA ASP A 240 12.10 -25.77 -20.61
C ASP A 240 13.47 -25.72 -19.89
N ASP A 241 14.50 -25.21 -20.55
CA ASP A 241 15.85 -25.07 -19.97
C ASP A 241 15.91 -23.89 -18.98
N ALA A 242 15.48 -24.12 -17.74
CA ALA A 242 15.46 -23.13 -16.67
C ALA A 242 16.85 -22.54 -16.33
N ALA A 243 17.93 -23.22 -16.65
CA ALA A 243 19.28 -22.72 -16.45
C ALA A 243 19.66 -21.60 -17.45
N ASN A 244 19.02 -21.57 -18.59
CA ASN A 244 19.32 -20.64 -19.68
C ASN A 244 18.12 -19.78 -20.14
N ASN A 245 16.89 -20.17 -19.84
CA ASN A 245 15.66 -19.42 -20.16
C ASN A 245 14.91 -19.06 -18.88
N TYR A 246 14.97 -17.80 -18.46
CA TYR A 246 14.36 -17.35 -17.21
C TYR A 246 14.14 -15.83 -17.21
N ASN A 247 13.25 -15.38 -16.36
CA ASN A 247 13.17 -13.97 -15.94
C ASN A 247 14.00 -13.78 -14.66
N PHE A 248 14.59 -12.62 -14.47
CA PHE A 248 15.41 -12.39 -13.29
C PHE A 248 15.35 -10.94 -12.78
N SER A 249 15.57 -10.80 -11.50
CA SER A 249 15.90 -9.56 -10.84
C SER A 249 17.31 -9.66 -10.25
N ASP A 250 18.11 -8.62 -10.43
CA ASP A 250 19.50 -8.60 -9.99
C ASP A 250 19.81 -7.19 -9.44
N PRO A 251 20.42 -7.08 -8.24
CA PRO A 251 20.79 -5.78 -7.65
C PRO A 251 21.63 -4.91 -8.58
N ASP A 252 22.48 -5.52 -9.41
CA ASP A 252 23.35 -4.82 -10.34
C ASP A 252 22.71 -4.56 -11.72
N SER A 253 21.45 -4.95 -11.90
CA SER A 253 20.72 -4.79 -13.17
C SER A 253 19.99 -3.45 -13.22
N ALA A 254 19.96 -2.84 -14.42
CA ALA A 254 19.05 -1.72 -14.70
C ALA A 254 17.57 -2.14 -14.78
N PHE A 255 17.30 -3.46 -14.82
CA PHE A 255 15.97 -4.06 -14.93
C PHE A 255 15.59 -4.75 -13.62
N ASN A 256 15.61 -4.02 -12.53
CA ASN A 256 15.08 -4.45 -11.26
C ASN A 256 13.98 -3.50 -10.78
N THR A 257 13.14 -3.97 -9.88
CA THR A 257 12.13 -3.15 -9.23
C THR A 257 12.41 -3.14 -7.73
N PRO A 258 12.98 -2.06 -7.18
CA PRO A 258 13.15 -1.91 -5.74
C PRO A 258 11.81 -2.00 -5.01
N PHE A 259 11.79 -2.71 -3.88
CA PHE A 259 10.55 -3.00 -3.18
C PHE A 259 10.76 -3.16 -1.68
N ASN A 260 9.95 -2.46 -0.86
CA ASN A 260 10.06 -2.47 0.60
C ASN A 260 8.83 -3.02 1.31
N GLY A 261 7.76 -3.32 0.56
CA GLY A 261 6.46 -3.66 1.11
C GLY A 261 6.26 -5.15 1.42
N ARG A 262 5.23 -5.41 2.21
CA ARG A 262 4.70 -6.76 2.48
C ARG A 262 3.21 -6.81 2.18
N PRO A 263 2.81 -6.81 0.89
CA PRO A 263 1.41 -6.89 0.50
C PRO A 263 0.78 -8.23 0.91
N ASP A 264 -0.53 -8.23 1.06
CA ASP A 264 -1.30 -9.45 1.35
C ASP A 264 -1.56 -10.27 0.10
N SER A 265 -1.77 -9.61 -1.04
CA SER A 265 -2.04 -10.27 -2.32
C SER A 265 -1.61 -9.40 -3.50
N ILE A 266 -1.49 -10.06 -4.67
CA ILE A 266 -1.46 -9.42 -5.97
C ILE A 266 -2.80 -9.62 -6.65
N VAL A 267 -3.33 -8.56 -7.24
CA VAL A 267 -4.58 -8.55 -8.00
C VAL A 267 -4.29 -8.10 -9.42
N PHE A 268 -4.92 -8.73 -10.38
CA PHE A 268 -4.80 -8.33 -11.78
C PHE A 268 -6.04 -8.73 -12.57
N TRP A 269 -6.30 -8.03 -13.66
CA TRP A 269 -7.27 -8.43 -14.64
C TRP A 269 -6.58 -9.14 -15.80
N ALA A 270 -7.13 -10.28 -16.16
CA ALA A 270 -6.61 -11.07 -17.29
C ALA A 270 -7.74 -11.55 -18.21
N LYS A 271 -7.44 -11.57 -19.51
CA LYS A 271 -8.25 -12.25 -20.51
C LYS A 271 -7.33 -13.22 -21.23
N TYR A 272 -7.49 -14.51 -20.95
CA TYR A 272 -6.72 -15.57 -21.61
C TYR A 272 -7.47 -16.13 -22.82
N VAL A 273 -6.79 -16.21 -23.94
CA VAL A 273 -7.31 -16.77 -25.17
C VAL A 273 -6.35 -17.85 -25.65
N PRO A 274 -6.61 -19.13 -25.34
CA PRO A 274 -5.80 -20.25 -25.82
C PRO A 274 -5.91 -20.40 -27.34
N GLY A 275 -4.85 -20.84 -27.97
CA GLY A 275 -4.74 -20.89 -29.42
C GLY A 275 -5.75 -21.82 -30.11
N ASP A 276 -6.17 -22.90 -29.43
CA ASP A 276 -7.23 -23.81 -29.91
C ASP A 276 -8.64 -23.30 -29.60
N LYS A 277 -8.74 -22.19 -28.84
CA LYS A 277 -9.99 -21.58 -28.38
C LYS A 277 -10.89 -22.52 -27.57
N VAL A 278 -10.27 -23.44 -26.82
CA VAL A 278 -10.95 -24.32 -25.87
C VAL A 278 -10.74 -23.76 -24.47
N PRO A 279 -11.78 -23.24 -23.78
CA PRO A 279 -11.62 -22.41 -22.59
C PRO A 279 -11.03 -23.10 -21.38
N ALA A 280 -11.19 -24.39 -21.21
CA ALA A 280 -10.90 -25.05 -19.95
C ALA A 280 -10.32 -26.45 -20.11
N THR A 281 -9.22 -26.59 -20.86
CA THR A 281 -8.49 -27.86 -20.94
C THR A 281 -7.28 -27.88 -20.01
N GLU A 282 -7.03 -29.03 -19.42
CA GLU A 282 -5.79 -29.30 -18.70
C GLU A 282 -4.60 -29.12 -19.64
N GLY A 283 -3.57 -28.37 -19.24
CA GLY A 283 -2.44 -28.00 -20.08
C GLY A 283 -2.61 -26.70 -20.87
N ASN A 284 -3.80 -26.11 -20.86
CA ASN A 284 -4.10 -24.81 -21.50
C ASN A 284 -4.31 -23.74 -20.43
N LYS A 285 -3.25 -23.40 -19.69
CA LYS A 285 -3.28 -22.40 -18.64
C LYS A 285 -2.22 -21.36 -18.87
N ALA A 286 -2.57 -20.11 -18.63
CA ALA A 286 -1.61 -19.03 -18.43
C ALA A 286 -1.07 -19.07 -17.00
N ARG A 287 0.07 -18.43 -16.76
CA ARG A 287 0.71 -18.38 -15.45
C ARG A 287 1.02 -16.95 -15.03
N MET A 288 0.80 -16.65 -13.78
CA MET A 288 1.35 -15.51 -13.08
C MET A 288 2.22 -16.02 -11.94
N HIS A 289 3.42 -15.46 -11.77
CA HIS A 289 4.27 -15.70 -10.63
C HIS A 289 4.93 -14.41 -10.19
N THR A 290 4.77 -14.05 -8.93
CA THR A 290 5.36 -12.85 -8.34
C THR A 290 6.11 -13.23 -7.08
N VAL A 291 7.36 -12.76 -6.97
CA VAL A 291 8.27 -13.11 -5.87
C VAL A 291 8.85 -11.85 -5.25
N ILE A 292 8.81 -11.78 -3.92
CA ILE A 292 9.46 -10.74 -3.12
C ILE A 292 10.77 -11.33 -2.58
N THR A 293 11.87 -10.59 -2.78
CA THR A 293 13.22 -11.08 -2.46
C THR A 293 14.01 -10.14 -1.56
N THR A 294 15.04 -10.67 -0.94
CA THR A 294 16.11 -9.89 -0.31
C THR A 294 16.97 -9.18 -1.35
N ASN A 295 17.98 -8.42 -0.91
CA ASN A 295 18.95 -7.76 -1.81
C ASN A 295 19.93 -8.78 -2.44
N ALA A 296 19.38 -9.72 -3.22
CA ALA A 296 20.14 -10.75 -3.92
C ALA A 296 19.44 -11.10 -5.24
N ARG A 297 20.23 -11.67 -6.17
CA ARG A 297 19.71 -12.15 -7.46
C ARG A 297 18.69 -13.25 -7.26
N TYR A 298 17.61 -13.19 -8.03
CA TYR A 298 16.58 -14.22 -8.13
C TYR A 298 16.20 -14.47 -9.61
N GLN A 299 15.81 -15.69 -9.95
CA GLN A 299 15.27 -16.03 -11.28
C GLN A 299 14.01 -16.91 -11.21
N ASP A 300 13.16 -16.77 -12.22
CA ASP A 300 11.95 -17.54 -12.46
C ASP A 300 11.89 -18.06 -13.94
N PRO A 301 11.81 -19.37 -14.20
CA PRO A 301 11.80 -20.47 -13.24
C PRO A 301 13.14 -20.64 -12.48
N GLU A 302 13.04 -21.19 -11.27
CA GLU A 302 14.20 -21.47 -10.42
C GLU A 302 15.03 -22.63 -11.02
N ALA A 303 16.34 -22.39 -11.21
CA ALA A 303 17.27 -23.45 -11.63
C ALA A 303 18.11 -23.98 -10.46
N VAL A 304 18.09 -23.29 -9.32
CA VAL A 304 18.78 -23.63 -8.07
C VAL A 304 17.88 -23.31 -6.88
N ASP A 305 18.29 -23.67 -5.68
CA ASP A 305 17.56 -23.31 -4.46
C ASP A 305 17.73 -21.82 -4.13
N TYR A 306 16.61 -21.08 -4.07
CA TYR A 306 16.51 -19.66 -3.71
C TYR A 306 15.85 -19.44 -2.35
N SER A 307 15.68 -20.46 -1.51
CA SER A 307 15.00 -20.36 -0.22
C SER A 307 15.61 -19.29 0.71
N ALA A 308 16.92 -19.05 0.62
CA ALA A 308 17.63 -18.02 1.37
C ALA A 308 17.39 -16.58 0.86
N VAL A 309 16.88 -16.44 -0.35
CA VAL A 309 16.64 -15.16 -1.03
C VAL A 309 15.16 -14.79 -1.04
N LYS A 310 14.31 -15.78 -1.21
CA LYS A 310 12.86 -15.63 -1.33
C LYS A 310 12.21 -15.30 0.01
N ILE A 311 11.49 -14.18 0.08
CA ILE A 311 10.73 -13.75 1.26
C ILE A 311 9.30 -14.21 1.14
N ALA A 312 8.69 -13.99 -0.02
CA ALA A 312 7.32 -14.40 -0.31
C ALA A 312 7.14 -14.66 -1.81
N ASP A 313 6.15 -15.47 -2.12
CA ASP A 313 5.73 -15.72 -3.49
C ASP A 313 4.20 -15.80 -3.61
N ALA A 314 3.70 -15.45 -4.78
CA ALA A 314 2.31 -15.62 -5.20
C ALA A 314 2.31 -16.23 -6.60
N GLU A 315 1.74 -17.43 -6.74
CA GLU A 315 1.69 -18.13 -8.03
C GLU A 315 0.26 -18.58 -8.34
N LEU A 316 -0.12 -18.43 -9.60
CA LEU A 316 -1.39 -18.89 -10.11
C LEU A 316 -1.28 -19.35 -11.56
N ASN A 317 -1.68 -20.59 -11.80
CA ASN A 317 -1.97 -21.10 -13.14
C ASN A 317 -3.47 -21.00 -13.38
N TYR A 318 -3.89 -20.25 -14.42
CA TYR A 318 -5.31 -19.94 -14.63
C TYR A 318 -5.75 -20.25 -16.06
N THR A 319 -7.02 -20.68 -16.19
CA THR A 319 -7.67 -21.00 -17.46
C THR A 319 -8.43 -19.79 -18.01
N ALA A 320 -8.79 -19.85 -19.28
CA ALA A 320 -9.75 -18.94 -19.86
C ALA A 320 -11.14 -19.10 -19.20
N THR A 321 -11.90 -18.02 -19.11
CA THR A 321 -13.32 -18.11 -18.81
C THR A 321 -14.09 -18.80 -19.95
N ALA A 322 -15.30 -19.28 -19.71
CA ALA A 322 -16.09 -19.99 -20.71
C ALA A 322 -16.31 -19.20 -22.01
N ASN A 323 -16.35 -17.87 -21.92
CA ASN A 323 -16.50 -16.97 -23.07
C ASN A 323 -15.19 -16.26 -23.46
N MET A 324 -14.05 -16.70 -22.91
CA MET A 324 -12.71 -16.08 -23.09
C MET A 324 -12.74 -14.57 -22.80
N GLY A 325 -13.53 -14.16 -21.82
CA GLY A 325 -13.63 -12.77 -21.38
C GLY A 325 -12.66 -12.44 -20.25
N TRP A 326 -12.68 -11.18 -19.84
CA TRP A 326 -11.92 -10.68 -18.72
C TRP A 326 -12.33 -11.32 -17.39
N GLN A 327 -11.36 -11.60 -16.54
CA GLN A 327 -11.53 -12.06 -15.16
C GLN A 327 -10.60 -11.30 -14.23
N ARG A 328 -11.11 -10.95 -13.04
CA ARG A 328 -10.30 -10.40 -11.97
C ARG A 328 -9.77 -11.54 -11.11
N LEU A 329 -8.47 -11.61 -10.98
CA LEU A 329 -7.76 -12.64 -10.22
C LEU A 329 -7.07 -12.01 -9.02
N SER A 330 -7.14 -12.68 -7.87
CA SER A 330 -6.49 -12.26 -6.64
C SER A 330 -5.72 -13.43 -6.06
N VAL A 331 -4.43 -13.25 -5.84
CA VAL A 331 -3.53 -14.31 -5.39
C VAL A 331 -2.83 -13.87 -4.12
N PRO A 332 -3.05 -14.52 -2.99
CA PRO A 332 -2.38 -14.18 -1.75
C PRO A 332 -0.88 -14.52 -1.82
N PHE A 333 -0.07 -13.69 -1.17
CA PHE A 333 1.34 -14.01 -0.98
C PHE A 333 1.54 -15.03 0.14
N ASN A 334 2.35 -16.04 -0.14
CA ASN A 334 2.84 -17.00 0.84
C ASN A 334 4.22 -16.54 1.34
N TYR A 335 4.29 -16.14 2.60
CA TYR A 335 5.51 -15.63 3.24
C TYR A 335 6.28 -16.75 3.93
N SER A 336 7.51 -16.99 3.48
CA SER A 336 8.43 -17.98 4.07
C SER A 336 9.46 -17.35 5.03
N ALA A 337 9.77 -16.05 4.87
CA ALA A 337 10.79 -15.35 5.66
C ALA A 337 10.27 -13.98 6.17
N LEU A 338 9.42 -13.99 7.20
CA LEU A 338 8.77 -12.79 7.74
C LEU A 338 9.73 -11.72 8.29
N ASN A 339 10.88 -12.14 8.81
CA ASN A 339 11.85 -11.22 9.43
C ASN A 339 12.88 -10.67 8.45
N ALA A 340 12.92 -11.19 7.22
CA ALA A 340 13.84 -10.69 6.20
C ALA A 340 13.31 -9.38 5.62
N GLN A 341 14.22 -8.46 5.27
CA GLN A 341 13.84 -7.18 4.67
C GLN A 341 13.63 -7.34 3.15
N PRO A 342 12.46 -6.97 2.62
CA PRO A 342 12.23 -6.89 1.20
C PRO A 342 13.20 -5.89 0.55
N ALA A 343 13.68 -6.22 -0.65
CA ALA A 343 14.51 -5.31 -1.42
C ALA A 343 14.08 -5.23 -2.90
N TYR A 344 13.57 -6.33 -3.45
CA TYR A 344 13.10 -6.38 -4.83
C TYR A 344 11.82 -7.19 -4.95
N ILE A 345 11.06 -6.92 -6.03
CA ILE A 345 9.91 -7.71 -6.45
C ILE A 345 10.07 -8.07 -7.93
N LEU A 346 9.87 -9.34 -8.25
CA LEU A 346 9.84 -9.86 -9.60
C LEU A 346 8.44 -10.39 -9.90
N ALA A 347 7.75 -9.78 -10.85
CA ALA A 347 6.46 -10.25 -11.36
C ALA A 347 6.63 -10.76 -12.79
N THR A 348 6.09 -11.93 -13.06
CA THR A 348 6.16 -12.61 -14.37
C THR A 348 4.77 -13.08 -14.79
N PHE A 349 4.40 -12.82 -16.04
CA PHE A 349 3.17 -13.31 -16.65
C PHE A 349 3.53 -14.04 -17.95
N THR A 350 3.01 -15.26 -18.11
CA THR A 350 3.25 -16.07 -19.30
C THR A 350 1.95 -16.61 -19.89
N THR A 351 1.94 -16.80 -21.20
CA THR A 351 0.79 -17.39 -21.90
C THR A 351 0.60 -18.88 -21.63
N ASN A 352 1.61 -19.55 -21.09
CA ASN A 352 1.56 -20.99 -20.81
C ASN A 352 2.21 -21.28 -19.45
N GLU A 353 1.61 -22.18 -18.67
CA GLU A 353 2.09 -22.60 -17.35
C GLU A 353 3.46 -23.32 -17.42
N VAL A 354 3.70 -24.04 -18.50
CA VAL A 354 4.96 -24.73 -18.77
C VAL A 354 5.64 -24.08 -19.97
N PRO A 355 6.93 -23.74 -19.91
CA PRO A 355 7.66 -23.24 -21.06
C PRO A 355 7.56 -24.19 -22.27
N GLY A 356 7.21 -23.65 -23.44
CA GLY A 356 6.94 -24.44 -24.67
C GLY A 356 5.62 -25.20 -24.67
N GLY A 357 4.84 -25.15 -23.58
CA GLY A 357 3.54 -25.83 -23.47
C GLY A 357 2.41 -25.15 -24.24
N GLY A 358 1.18 -25.68 -24.06
CA GLY A 358 -0.06 -25.20 -24.70
C GLY A 358 -0.29 -25.72 -26.08
N ASN A 359 -1.41 -25.32 -26.69
CA ASN A 359 -1.88 -25.82 -27.99
C ASN A 359 -1.64 -24.85 -29.15
N SER A 360 -0.70 -23.90 -29.02
CA SER A 360 -0.39 -22.94 -30.05
C SER A 360 0.27 -23.63 -31.27
N SER A 361 -0.15 -23.22 -32.44
CA SER A 361 0.51 -23.50 -33.69
C SER A 361 0.89 -22.20 -34.38
N LYS A 362 1.60 -22.26 -35.51
CA LYS A 362 1.93 -21.06 -36.28
C LYS A 362 0.75 -20.13 -36.55
N ASN A 363 -0.45 -20.70 -36.64
CA ASN A 363 -1.67 -19.98 -37.01
C ASN A 363 -2.57 -19.67 -35.78
N ASN A 364 -2.32 -20.32 -34.66
CA ASN A 364 -3.17 -20.24 -33.45
C ASN A 364 -2.29 -20.05 -32.23
N LEU A 365 -1.90 -18.81 -31.97
CA LEU A 365 -1.07 -18.45 -30.82
C LEU A 365 -1.93 -18.29 -29.56
N ASP A 366 -1.38 -18.68 -28.42
CA ASP A 366 -1.96 -18.35 -27.11
C ASP A 366 -1.73 -16.87 -26.81
N SER A 367 -2.73 -16.22 -26.22
CA SER A 367 -2.67 -14.79 -25.90
C SER A 367 -3.24 -14.50 -24.52
N VAL A 368 -2.61 -13.59 -23.82
CA VAL A 368 -3.10 -13.03 -22.55
C VAL A 368 -3.17 -11.51 -22.69
N TYR A 369 -4.34 -10.95 -22.39
CA TYR A 369 -4.47 -9.52 -22.13
C TYR A 369 -4.36 -9.31 -20.64
N LEU A 370 -3.62 -8.30 -20.21
CA LEU A 370 -3.40 -7.93 -18.82
C LEU A 370 -3.73 -6.47 -18.62
N ASP A 371 -4.38 -6.18 -17.51
CA ASP A 371 -4.76 -4.82 -17.12
C ASP A 371 -4.80 -4.71 -15.58
N ASP A 372 -4.54 -3.53 -15.06
CA ASP A 372 -4.62 -3.16 -13.63
C ASP A 372 -3.98 -4.21 -12.71
N VAL A 373 -2.66 -4.39 -12.82
CA VAL A 373 -1.86 -5.23 -11.92
C VAL A 373 -1.52 -4.43 -10.66
N GLU A 374 -2.05 -4.86 -9.52
CA GLU A 374 -1.99 -4.12 -8.26
C GLU A 374 -1.52 -5.01 -7.10
N LEU A 375 -0.80 -4.41 -6.17
CA LEU A 375 -0.49 -5.02 -4.87
C LEU A 375 -1.49 -4.53 -3.83
N VAL A 376 -2.07 -5.45 -3.09
CA VAL A 376 -3.10 -5.15 -2.09
C VAL A 376 -2.53 -5.27 -0.69
N TYR A 377 -2.69 -4.20 0.08
CA TYR A 377 -2.36 -4.12 1.50
C TYR A 377 -3.66 -4.07 2.29
N ASN A 378 -3.96 -5.14 3.01
CA ASN A 378 -5.21 -5.24 3.77
C ASN A 378 -5.15 -4.40 5.05
N LYS A 379 -6.01 -3.40 5.16
CA LYS A 379 -6.12 -2.47 6.28
C LYS A 379 -7.40 -2.73 7.11
N THR A 380 -7.97 -3.93 7.00
CA THR A 380 -9.17 -4.28 7.78
C THR A 380 -8.81 -4.55 9.23
N LEU A 381 -9.60 -4.02 10.14
CA LEU A 381 -9.56 -4.38 11.55
C LEU A 381 -10.12 -5.80 11.73
N ASN A 382 -9.30 -6.69 12.27
CA ASN A 382 -9.71 -8.07 12.51
C ASN A 382 -10.53 -8.20 13.79
N SER A 383 -10.09 -7.54 14.88
CA SER A 383 -10.82 -7.50 16.13
C SER A 383 -10.47 -6.26 16.95
N PHE A 384 -11.42 -5.80 17.75
CA PHE A 384 -11.22 -4.76 18.78
C PHE A 384 -11.88 -5.22 20.07
N LYS A 385 -11.14 -5.15 21.16
CA LYS A 385 -11.62 -5.60 22.48
C LYS A 385 -11.56 -4.47 23.50
N VAL A 386 -12.61 -4.41 24.32
CA VAL A 386 -12.69 -3.59 25.53
C VAL A 386 -12.66 -4.54 26.73
N GLY A 387 -11.52 -4.65 27.38
CA GLY A 387 -11.29 -5.69 28.39
C GLY A 387 -11.38 -7.09 27.79
N ALA A 388 -12.42 -7.86 28.17
CA ALA A 388 -12.68 -9.20 27.63
C ALA A 388 -13.74 -9.21 26.50
N GLU A 389 -14.46 -8.11 26.32
CA GLU A 389 -15.53 -8.00 25.34
C GLU A 389 -14.96 -7.68 23.95
N GLU A 390 -15.41 -8.41 22.92
CA GLU A 390 -15.09 -8.14 21.54
C GLU A 390 -16.23 -7.39 20.87
N LEU A 391 -15.92 -6.19 20.33
CA LEU A 391 -16.91 -5.34 19.71
C LEU A 391 -17.15 -5.73 18.23
N GLN A 392 -18.40 -5.60 17.81
CA GLN A 392 -18.80 -5.78 16.42
C GLN A 392 -18.96 -4.41 15.74
N PHE A 393 -18.28 -4.23 14.60
CA PHE A 393 -18.33 -3.01 13.83
C PHE A 393 -19.37 -3.10 12.71
N HIS A 394 -20.17 -2.04 12.59
CA HIS A 394 -21.08 -1.82 11.48
C HIS A 394 -20.68 -0.53 10.75
N GLN A 395 -20.30 -0.64 9.48
CA GLN A 395 -19.81 0.53 8.72
C GLN A 395 -18.69 1.30 9.48
N HIS A 396 -17.74 0.55 10.04
CA HIS A 396 -16.60 1.05 10.83
C HIS A 396 -16.95 1.73 12.16
N VAL A 397 -18.17 1.62 12.65
CA VAL A 397 -18.57 2.12 13.96
C VAL A 397 -19.02 0.96 14.85
N ALA A 398 -18.56 0.95 16.09
CA ALA A 398 -19.04 0.06 17.14
C ALA A 398 -19.45 0.88 18.37
N THR A 399 -20.37 0.33 19.17
CA THR A 399 -20.77 0.93 20.45
C THR A 399 -20.30 0.02 21.58
N ALA A 400 -19.55 0.59 22.51
CA ALA A 400 -19.17 -0.07 23.76
C ALA A 400 -20.17 0.28 24.87
N GLU A 401 -20.34 -0.63 25.84
CA GLU A 401 -21.16 -0.38 26.99
C GLU A 401 -20.56 0.66 27.95
N GLY A 402 -21.39 1.46 28.56
CA GLY A 402 -20.99 2.47 29.56
C GLY A 402 -20.62 3.82 28.98
N THR A 403 -19.93 4.63 29.79
CA THR A 403 -19.46 5.98 29.44
C THR A 403 -18.00 5.93 29.01
N TYR A 404 -17.61 6.90 28.17
CA TYR A 404 -16.23 7.03 27.71
C TYR A 404 -15.22 7.05 28.87
N CYS A 405 -14.18 6.26 28.74
CA CYS A 405 -13.07 6.25 29.67
C CYS A 405 -11.79 5.74 28.97
N ASP A 406 -10.78 6.56 28.95
CA ASP A 406 -9.48 6.25 28.33
C ASP A 406 -8.65 5.20 29.10
N SER A 407 -8.96 4.96 30.36
CA SER A 407 -8.15 4.15 31.29
C SER A 407 -8.95 3.16 32.15
N CYS A 408 -10.23 2.99 31.87
CA CYS A 408 -11.09 2.10 32.67
C CYS A 408 -10.96 0.63 32.28
N ALA A 409 -10.53 0.36 31.05
CA ALA A 409 -10.38 -0.97 30.53
C ALA A 409 -9.11 -1.04 29.65
N LYS A 410 -8.67 -2.27 29.39
CA LYS A 410 -7.63 -2.52 28.41
C LYS A 410 -8.26 -2.57 27.03
N TYR A 411 -7.73 -1.76 26.11
CA TYR A 411 -8.15 -1.72 24.71
C TYR A 411 -7.12 -2.44 23.84
N ASN A 412 -7.58 -3.35 22.99
CA ASN A 412 -6.70 -4.10 22.09
C ASN A 412 -7.31 -4.10 20.70
N ALA A 413 -6.52 -3.68 19.72
CA ALA A 413 -6.88 -3.68 18.32
C ALA A 413 -5.92 -4.57 17.53
N PHE A 414 -6.45 -5.40 16.63
CA PHE A 414 -5.67 -6.29 15.79
C PHE A 414 -6.12 -6.14 14.33
N ALA A 415 -5.17 -5.85 13.46
CA ALA A 415 -5.41 -5.77 12.03
C ALA A 415 -5.37 -7.17 11.39
N ALA A 416 -6.03 -7.30 10.23
CA ALA A 416 -6.04 -8.53 9.45
C ALA A 416 -4.86 -8.63 8.48
N GLY A 417 -4.35 -7.48 8.00
CA GLY A 417 -3.29 -7.43 7.00
C GLY A 417 -1.92 -7.81 7.52
N ARG A 418 -1.07 -8.30 6.63
CA ARG A 418 0.27 -8.80 6.94
C ARG A 418 1.19 -7.74 7.54
N SER A 419 1.21 -6.56 6.95
CA SER A 419 2.01 -5.40 7.39
C SER A 419 1.17 -4.36 8.13
N ALA A 420 -0.10 -4.65 8.38
CA ALA A 420 -1.00 -3.68 8.97
C ALA A 420 -0.71 -3.47 10.45
N GLN A 421 -0.74 -2.21 10.85
CA GLN A 421 -0.56 -1.73 12.21
C GLN A 421 -1.83 -1.02 12.68
N THR A 422 -2.13 -1.12 13.96
CA THR A 422 -3.27 -0.44 14.58
C THR A 422 -2.80 0.61 15.57
N PHE A 423 -3.42 1.78 15.53
CA PHE A 423 -3.19 2.86 16.48
C PHE A 423 -4.50 3.31 17.11
N ILE A 424 -4.52 3.35 18.43
CA ILE A 424 -5.70 3.71 19.22
C ILE A 424 -5.53 5.14 19.73
N GLY A 425 -6.38 6.05 19.26
CA GLY A 425 -6.44 7.43 19.69
C GLY A 425 -7.65 7.68 20.60
N PHE A 426 -7.43 8.26 21.76
CA PHE A 426 -8.47 8.61 22.72
C PHE A 426 -8.92 10.05 22.49
N ASP A 427 -10.10 10.23 21.95
CA ASP A 427 -10.72 11.54 21.75
C ASP A 427 -11.57 11.92 22.94
N ALA A 428 -10.95 12.60 23.90
CA ALA A 428 -11.63 13.06 25.11
C ALA A 428 -12.66 14.17 24.84
N THR A 429 -12.47 14.95 23.76
CA THR A 429 -13.40 16.03 23.37
C THR A 429 -14.74 15.47 22.94
N HIS A 430 -14.72 14.48 22.05
CA HIS A 430 -15.94 13.85 21.51
C HIS A 430 -16.31 12.57 22.28
N LYS A 431 -15.50 12.18 23.27
CA LYS A 431 -15.70 11.00 24.10
C LYS A 431 -15.85 9.71 23.29
N CYS A 432 -14.94 9.50 22.35
CA CYS A 432 -14.90 8.31 21.54
C CYS A 432 -13.45 7.83 21.34
N ILE A 433 -13.30 6.65 20.78
CA ILE A 433 -11.98 6.09 20.43
C ILE A 433 -11.90 5.97 18.92
N HIS A 434 -10.80 6.45 18.35
CA HIS A 434 -10.44 6.27 16.96
C HIS A 434 -9.43 5.11 16.84
N VAL A 435 -9.67 4.17 15.95
CA VAL A 435 -8.76 3.07 15.67
C VAL A 435 -8.33 3.18 14.22
N TYR A 436 -7.09 3.59 14.02
CA TYR A 436 -6.49 3.70 12.71
C TYR A 436 -5.79 2.39 12.35
N VAL A 437 -6.00 1.93 11.12
CA VAL A 437 -5.29 0.80 10.54
C VAL A 437 -4.56 1.29 9.31
N ILE A 438 -3.24 1.21 9.31
CA ILE A 438 -2.36 1.52 8.18
C ILE A 438 -1.52 0.29 7.83
N ALA A 439 -0.91 0.28 6.65
CA ALA A 439 0.02 -0.78 6.24
C ALA A 439 1.29 -0.16 5.66
N ASP A 440 2.24 -0.99 5.23
CA ASP A 440 3.55 -0.53 4.72
C ASP A 440 3.43 0.50 3.59
N ASP A 441 2.39 0.40 2.76
CA ASP A 441 2.16 1.31 1.64
C ASP A 441 1.69 2.71 2.07
N TYR A 442 1.45 2.97 3.36
CA TYR A 442 0.96 4.27 3.85
C TYR A 442 1.88 5.42 3.46
N ALA A 443 3.18 5.21 3.49
CA ALA A 443 4.18 6.20 3.08
C ALA A 443 3.98 6.71 1.63
N GLN A 444 3.45 5.86 0.75
CA GLN A 444 3.21 6.17 -0.65
C GLN A 444 1.75 6.50 -0.94
N SER A 445 0.83 5.67 -0.47
CA SER A 445 -0.60 5.77 -0.79
C SER A 445 -1.35 6.77 0.08
N GLY A 446 -0.87 7.03 1.30
CA GLY A 446 -1.63 7.71 2.33
C GLY A 446 -2.91 6.98 2.74
N ALA A 447 -3.10 5.73 2.26
CA ALA A 447 -4.32 4.98 2.49
C ALA A 447 -4.34 4.36 3.89
N TYR A 448 -5.42 4.58 4.60
CA TYR A 448 -5.68 4.05 5.94
C TYR A 448 -7.13 3.60 6.03
N GLN A 449 -7.47 2.87 7.10
CA GLN A 449 -8.84 2.60 7.49
C GLN A 449 -9.07 3.14 8.91
N LEU A 450 -10.15 3.90 9.08
CA LEU A 450 -10.55 4.44 10.36
C LEU A 450 -11.77 3.68 10.88
N TYR A 451 -11.71 3.29 12.16
CA TYR A 451 -12.82 2.74 12.92
C TYR A 451 -13.08 3.64 14.14
N ARG A 452 -14.33 3.74 14.54
CA ARG A 452 -14.73 4.53 15.70
C ARG A 452 -15.50 3.69 16.72
N VAL A 453 -15.11 3.81 17.98
CA VAL A 453 -15.85 3.21 19.10
C VAL A 453 -16.53 4.33 19.87
N GLU A 454 -17.84 4.27 19.95
CA GLU A 454 -18.72 5.20 20.62
C GLU A 454 -19.19 4.64 21.96
N PHE A 455 -19.50 5.53 22.91
CA PHE A 455 -20.01 5.23 24.25
C PHE A 455 -21.34 5.93 24.45
N SER A 456 -22.03 5.66 25.56
CA SER A 456 -23.33 6.27 25.84
C SER A 456 -23.32 7.80 25.97
N ASP A 457 -22.15 8.39 26.24
CA ASP A 457 -21.93 9.83 26.38
C ASP A 457 -21.09 10.44 25.24
N SER A 458 -20.86 9.72 24.16
CA SER A 458 -20.14 10.22 22.98
C SER A 458 -20.87 11.36 22.29
N GLN A 459 -20.11 12.37 21.87
CA GLN A 459 -20.59 13.57 21.17
C GLN A 459 -20.08 13.56 19.72
N THR A 460 -20.49 12.56 18.96
CA THR A 460 -19.94 12.28 17.62
C THR A 460 -20.69 12.94 16.49
N GLY A 461 -21.75 13.69 16.77
CA GLY A 461 -22.56 14.37 15.73
C GLY A 461 -21.83 15.52 15.01
N GLU A 462 -20.73 16.03 15.59
CA GLU A 462 -19.88 17.07 14.98
C GLU A 462 -18.70 16.52 14.20
N LEU A 463 -18.45 15.21 14.32
CA LEU A 463 -17.36 14.55 13.59
C LEU A 463 -17.75 14.35 12.12
N ASP A 464 -16.77 14.52 11.24
CA ASP A 464 -16.93 14.14 9.84
C ASP A 464 -17.35 12.67 9.74
N PRO A 465 -18.18 12.29 8.78
CA PRO A 465 -18.46 10.89 8.52
C PRO A 465 -17.17 10.12 8.38
N ILE A 466 -17.13 8.88 8.90
CA ILE A 466 -15.98 8.01 8.70
C ILE A 466 -15.87 7.75 7.22
N GLU A 467 -14.95 8.46 6.58
CA GLU A 467 -14.59 8.20 5.20
C GLU A 467 -13.78 6.91 5.18
N GLN A 468 -14.23 5.96 4.38
CA GLN A 468 -13.42 4.80 4.10
C GLN A 468 -12.19 5.30 3.37
N GLY A 469 -10.98 5.02 3.89
CA GLY A 469 -9.70 5.45 3.34
C GLY A 469 -9.34 4.87 1.96
N ILE A 470 -10.34 4.75 1.10
CA ILE A 470 -10.24 4.30 -0.30
C ILE A 470 -10.30 5.52 -1.23
N GLU A 471 -9.69 6.63 -0.84
CA GLU A 471 -9.71 7.84 -1.67
C GLU A 471 -8.60 7.93 -2.72
N ASN A 472 -7.92 6.86 -3.04
CA ASN A 472 -7.02 6.84 -4.20
C ASN A 472 -7.34 5.76 -5.24
N LEU A 473 -8.51 5.14 -5.14
CA LEU A 473 -9.14 4.68 -6.38
C LEU A 473 -9.87 5.90 -6.92
N PRO A 474 -9.64 6.33 -8.16
CA PRO A 474 -10.49 7.31 -8.80
C PRO A 474 -11.90 6.73 -8.73
N VAL A 475 -12.68 7.24 -7.80
CA VAL A 475 -14.10 6.95 -7.76
C VAL A 475 -14.68 7.66 -8.95
N ASN A 476 -14.80 6.94 -10.04
CA ASN A 476 -15.83 7.29 -11.00
C ASN A 476 -17.12 7.31 -10.22
N THR A 477 -17.54 8.49 -9.82
CA THR A 477 -18.85 8.74 -9.24
C THR A 477 -19.89 8.49 -10.32
N VAL A 478 -20.04 7.26 -10.74
CA VAL A 478 -21.27 6.79 -11.33
C VAL A 478 -22.24 6.75 -10.16
N SER A 479 -22.90 7.87 -9.90
CA SER A 479 -23.88 8.00 -8.84
C SER A 479 -25.00 6.99 -9.08
N GLY A 480 -24.89 5.82 -8.46
CA GLY A 480 -25.91 4.80 -8.52
C GLY A 480 -27.12 5.25 -7.72
N LYS A 481 -28.25 5.42 -8.37
CA LYS A 481 -29.52 5.64 -7.67
C LYS A 481 -30.06 4.31 -7.17
N LYS A 482 -30.25 4.19 -5.86
CA LYS A 482 -31.04 3.09 -5.27
C LYS A 482 -32.52 3.32 -5.61
N VAL A 483 -33.15 2.35 -6.24
CA VAL A 483 -34.57 2.43 -6.66
C VAL A 483 -35.29 1.20 -6.11
N LEU A 484 -36.38 1.43 -5.37
CA LEU A 484 -37.27 0.36 -4.93
C LEU A 484 -38.38 0.23 -5.98
N LEU A 485 -38.47 -0.92 -6.64
CA LEU A 485 -39.55 -1.26 -7.58
C LEU A 485 -40.23 -2.55 -7.10
N ASN A 486 -41.51 -2.48 -6.84
CA ASN A 486 -42.33 -3.61 -6.36
C ASN A 486 -41.72 -4.33 -5.12
N GLY A 487 -41.15 -3.54 -4.20
CA GLY A 487 -40.54 -4.09 -2.98
C GLY A 487 -39.15 -4.71 -3.16
N GLN A 488 -38.56 -4.68 -4.37
CA GLN A 488 -37.22 -5.14 -4.65
C GLN A 488 -36.28 -3.95 -4.86
N LEU A 489 -35.08 -4.06 -4.28
CA LEU A 489 -34.02 -3.05 -4.41
C LEU A 489 -33.23 -3.26 -5.71
N PHE A 490 -33.17 -2.20 -6.51
CA PHE A 490 -32.32 -2.11 -7.69
C PHE A 490 -31.34 -0.94 -7.55
N ILE A 491 -30.19 -1.08 -8.18
CA ILE A 491 -29.19 -0.01 -8.32
C ILE A 491 -29.18 0.40 -9.80
N ARG A 492 -29.48 1.66 -10.07
CA ARG A 492 -29.42 2.23 -11.42
C ARG A 492 -28.10 2.98 -11.60
N LEU A 493 -27.29 2.57 -12.57
CA LEU A 493 -26.05 3.21 -12.98
C LEU A 493 -26.22 3.69 -14.43
N GLY A 494 -26.46 4.98 -14.62
CA GLY A 494 -26.86 5.50 -15.93
C GLY A 494 -28.13 4.82 -16.43
N ASP A 495 -28.09 4.16 -17.59
CA ASP A 495 -29.20 3.40 -18.15
C ASP A 495 -29.21 1.91 -17.78
N ALA A 496 -28.18 1.43 -17.09
CA ALA A 496 -28.10 0.05 -16.63
C ALA A 496 -28.73 -0.14 -15.25
N TRP A 497 -29.43 -1.25 -15.06
CA TRP A 497 -30.05 -1.64 -13.80
C TRP A 497 -29.46 -2.93 -13.27
N PHE A 498 -29.19 -2.96 -11.99
CA PHE A 498 -28.61 -4.11 -11.29
C PHE A 498 -29.52 -4.48 -10.12
N ASN A 499 -29.66 -5.77 -9.84
CA ASN A 499 -30.35 -6.23 -8.62
C ASN A 499 -29.39 -6.11 -7.40
N ALA A 500 -29.91 -6.44 -6.21
CA ALA A 500 -29.16 -6.38 -4.96
C ALA A 500 -27.92 -7.32 -4.93
N ALA A 501 -27.84 -8.30 -5.81
CA ALA A 501 -26.70 -9.19 -5.99
C ALA A 501 -25.68 -8.68 -7.04
N GLY A 502 -25.86 -7.46 -7.57
CA GLY A 502 -24.98 -6.89 -8.58
C GLY A 502 -25.16 -7.45 -10.00
N ILE A 503 -26.23 -8.22 -10.25
CA ILE A 503 -26.53 -8.79 -11.57
C ILE A 503 -27.30 -7.74 -12.38
N ARG A 504 -26.81 -7.44 -13.59
CA ARG A 504 -27.50 -6.54 -14.51
C ARG A 504 -28.83 -7.16 -14.96
N VAL A 505 -29.93 -6.39 -14.81
CA VAL A 505 -31.28 -6.83 -15.11
C VAL A 505 -31.92 -6.04 -16.27
N LYS A 506 -31.30 -4.91 -16.66
CA LYS A 506 -31.71 -4.10 -17.82
C LYS A 506 -30.55 -3.24 -18.30
#